data_adc93eee28ad1af4393425b394de5d30
#
_entry.id   adc93eee28ad1af4393425b394de5d30
#
_cell.length_a   1.000
_cell.length_b   1.000
_cell.length_c   1.000
_cell.angle_alpha   90.00
_cell.angle_beta   90.00
_cell.angle_gamma   90.00
#
_symmetry.space_group_name_H-M   'P 1'
#
loop_
_entity.id
_entity.type
_entity.pdbx_description
1 polymer ?
#
loop_
_entity_poly.entity_id
_entity_poly.type
_entity_poly.pdbx_seq_one_letter_code
_entity_poly.pdbx_strand_id
1 'polypeptide(L)'
;MLQLETINRFGWGIRPQEQPQGTLSQWLSSQLQGPDAASFPGVSSCADGLIALRQQRMDKMQGDPLVKPIFLADASAQLNALLTTQQPFRERLAWFWFNHFTVSMRQGGTRGIVGAYMREAIRPHVTGRFTDMLAAVMSHPAMLMYLDNASSIGPNSPAGQKRHRGLNENLARECLELHTVSPKSGYTQADVTAFAAILTGWSVDMKADEPGFTFRDNAHEPGEKTVMGQVFPEGLDGGIQAIQFLGTHPATYRHIATQLVTHFISDTPSEHDINYI
;
A
#
# COMPACT_ATOMS: atom_id res chain seq x y z
N MET A 1 -8.88 20.78 -28.76
CA MET A 1 -9.59 20.93 -27.49
C MET A 1 -9.80 19.53 -26.92
N LEU A 2 -9.35 19.26 -25.71
CA LEU A 2 -9.59 17.96 -25.06
C LEU A 2 -11.10 17.75 -24.87
N GLN A 3 -11.60 16.55 -25.19
CA GLN A 3 -13.01 16.25 -25.03
C GLN A 3 -13.37 16.14 -23.55
N LEU A 4 -14.56 16.59 -23.17
CA LEU A 4 -15.04 16.56 -21.78
C LEU A 4 -15.00 15.14 -21.17
N GLU A 5 -15.36 14.14 -21.95
CA GLU A 5 -15.29 12.71 -21.53
C GLU A 5 -13.87 12.28 -21.12
N THR A 6 -12.86 12.72 -21.86
CA THR A 6 -11.46 12.44 -21.57
C THR A 6 -11.02 13.04 -20.23
N ILE A 7 -11.40 14.29 -19.99
CA ILE A 7 -11.05 15.00 -18.75
C ILE A 7 -11.77 14.38 -17.54
N ASN A 8 -13.02 13.97 -17.72
CA ASN A 8 -13.76 13.25 -16.68
C ASN A 8 -13.16 11.86 -16.41
N ARG A 9 -12.65 11.17 -17.44
CA ARG A 9 -12.09 9.84 -17.29
C ARG A 9 -10.70 9.84 -16.62
N PHE A 10 -9.85 10.78 -17.01
CA PHE A 10 -8.48 10.89 -16.51
C PHE A 10 -8.26 11.94 -15.41
N GLY A 11 -9.27 12.77 -15.13
CA GLY A 11 -9.22 13.79 -14.10
C GLY A 11 -10.46 13.76 -13.21
N TRP A 12 -10.76 14.88 -12.60
CA TRP A 12 -11.92 15.09 -11.70
C TRP A 12 -12.99 16.01 -12.30
N GLY A 13 -13.06 16.08 -13.63
CA GLY A 13 -13.88 17.05 -14.34
C GLY A 13 -13.15 18.37 -14.60
N ILE A 14 -13.87 19.34 -15.17
CA ILE A 14 -13.34 20.68 -15.49
C ILE A 14 -13.88 21.68 -14.46
N ARG A 15 -12.99 22.45 -13.86
CA ARG A 15 -13.38 23.62 -13.06
C ARG A 15 -13.72 24.81 -13.99
N PRO A 16 -14.59 25.75 -13.57
CA PRO A 16 -15.05 26.83 -14.44
C PRO A 16 -13.96 27.69 -15.10
N GLN A 17 -12.77 27.73 -14.53
CA GLN A 17 -11.63 28.53 -15.02
C GLN A 17 -10.50 27.66 -15.61
N GLU A 18 -10.69 26.35 -15.67
CA GLU A 18 -9.67 25.39 -16.11
C GLU A 18 -9.86 25.10 -17.59
N GLN A 19 -8.84 25.36 -18.39
CA GLN A 19 -8.82 25.03 -19.82
C GLN A 19 -7.59 24.16 -20.11
N PRO A 20 -7.73 22.82 -20.04
CA PRO A 20 -6.64 21.93 -20.40
C PRO A 20 -6.17 22.20 -21.82
N GLN A 21 -4.87 22.43 -21.98
CA GLN A 21 -4.25 22.78 -23.25
C GLN A 21 -3.55 21.58 -23.90
N GLY A 22 -3.44 21.59 -25.22
CA GLY A 22 -2.70 20.59 -25.98
C GLY A 22 -3.48 19.32 -26.30
N THR A 23 -2.73 18.26 -26.62
CA THR A 23 -3.28 16.90 -26.84
C THR A 23 -3.47 16.17 -25.51
N LEU A 24 -4.26 15.09 -25.50
CA LEU A 24 -4.42 14.23 -24.33
C LEU A 24 -3.08 13.75 -23.78
N SER A 25 -2.21 13.24 -24.64
CA SER A 25 -0.90 12.73 -24.24
C SER A 25 -0.04 13.82 -23.58
N GLN A 26 -0.01 15.03 -24.14
CA GLN A 26 0.71 16.16 -23.55
C GLN A 26 0.15 16.54 -22.19
N TRP A 27 -1.17 16.60 -22.06
CA TRP A 27 -1.83 16.94 -20.79
C TRP A 27 -1.58 15.89 -19.71
N LEU A 28 -1.67 14.59 -20.02
CA LEU A 28 -1.35 13.51 -19.10
C LEU A 28 0.12 13.53 -18.68
N SER A 29 1.04 13.58 -19.66
CA SER A 29 2.47 13.56 -19.41
C SER A 29 2.95 14.73 -18.56
N SER A 30 2.43 15.94 -18.81
CA SER A 30 2.80 17.13 -18.04
C SER A 30 2.52 17.00 -16.53
N GLN A 31 1.50 16.21 -16.16
CA GLN A 31 1.13 15.99 -14.76
C GLN A 31 1.98 14.91 -14.06
N LEU A 32 2.67 14.07 -14.83
CA LEU A 32 3.49 12.97 -14.31
C LEU A 32 4.99 13.30 -14.25
N GLN A 33 5.46 14.21 -15.11
CA GLN A 33 6.88 14.55 -15.25
C GLN A 33 7.41 15.46 -14.13
N GLY A 34 6.53 16.21 -13.45
CA GLY A 34 6.92 17.12 -12.38
C GLY A 34 6.84 16.48 -10.99
N PRO A 35 7.28 17.20 -9.95
CA PRO A 35 7.06 16.79 -8.58
C PRO A 35 5.56 16.73 -8.25
N ASP A 36 5.21 15.98 -7.20
CA ASP A 36 3.85 15.98 -6.67
C ASP A 36 3.51 17.38 -6.12
N ALA A 37 2.52 18.02 -6.73
CA ALA A 37 2.08 19.35 -6.32
C ALA A 37 1.12 19.35 -5.12
N ALA A 38 0.68 18.17 -4.66
CA ALA A 38 -0.21 18.07 -3.51
C ALA A 38 0.51 18.49 -2.22
N SER A 39 -0.17 19.28 -1.42
CA SER A 39 0.32 19.76 -0.12
C SER A 39 -0.67 19.39 0.97
N PHE A 40 -0.14 18.93 2.09
CA PHE A 40 -0.92 18.45 3.23
C PHE A 40 -0.46 19.16 4.51
N PRO A 41 -0.72 20.47 4.65
CA PRO A 41 -0.28 21.22 5.82
C PRO A 41 -1.01 20.76 7.09
N GLY A 42 -0.27 20.69 8.21
CA GLY A 42 -0.85 20.43 9.52
C GLY A 42 -1.35 18.99 9.74
N VAL A 43 -0.95 18.04 8.91
CA VAL A 43 -1.28 16.62 9.09
C VAL A 43 -0.15 15.88 9.81
N SER A 44 -0.53 14.83 10.53
CA SER A 44 0.39 14.01 11.33
C SER A 44 1.12 12.98 10.48
N SER A 45 2.34 12.63 10.89
CA SER A 45 3.08 11.48 10.35
C SER A 45 2.50 10.14 10.84
N CYS A 46 2.99 9.02 10.27
CA CYS A 46 2.68 7.69 10.78
C CYS A 46 3.13 7.54 12.24
N ALA A 47 4.33 8.02 12.58
CA ALA A 47 4.86 7.98 13.94
C ALA A 47 3.95 8.74 14.93
N ASP A 48 3.51 9.95 14.58
CA ASP A 48 2.57 10.73 15.43
C ASP A 48 1.25 9.99 15.66
N GLY A 49 0.69 9.39 14.60
CA GLY A 49 -0.52 8.57 14.70
C GLY A 49 -0.36 7.35 15.60
N LEU A 50 0.80 6.69 15.54
CA LEU A 50 1.13 5.56 16.40
C LEU A 50 1.35 6.00 17.88
N ILE A 51 1.97 7.16 18.11
CA ILE A 51 2.13 7.75 19.44
C ILE A 51 0.74 8.04 20.05
N ALA A 52 -0.14 8.68 19.29
CA ALA A 52 -1.51 8.96 19.71
C ALA A 52 -2.28 7.68 20.05
N LEU A 53 -2.16 6.65 19.20
CA LEU A 53 -2.77 5.33 19.45
C LEU A 53 -2.21 4.66 20.71
N ARG A 54 -0.89 4.70 20.89
CA ARG A 54 -0.22 4.18 22.09
C ARG A 54 -0.74 4.86 23.35
N GLN A 55 -0.76 6.18 23.37
CA GLN A 55 -1.23 6.97 24.51
C GLN A 55 -2.68 6.65 24.84
N GLN A 56 -3.56 6.66 23.83
CA GLN A 56 -4.98 6.34 23.99
C GLN A 56 -5.22 4.95 24.62
N ARG A 57 -4.40 3.94 24.20
CA ARG A 57 -4.47 2.58 24.75
C ARG A 57 -3.95 2.51 26.19
N MET A 58 -2.86 3.21 26.52
CA MET A 58 -2.29 3.25 27.86
C MET A 58 -3.27 3.87 28.86
N ASP A 59 -3.91 4.97 28.49
CA ASP A 59 -4.86 5.69 29.32
C ASP A 59 -6.29 5.09 29.28
N LYS A 60 -6.48 4.00 28.54
CA LYS A 60 -7.77 3.31 28.36
C LYS A 60 -8.90 4.25 27.94
N MET A 61 -8.58 5.24 27.10
CA MET A 61 -9.53 6.23 26.62
C MET A 61 -10.59 5.57 25.71
N GLN A 62 -11.84 6.04 25.82
CA GLN A 62 -12.93 5.57 24.97
C GLN A 62 -13.24 6.56 23.86
N GLY A 63 -13.76 6.08 22.72
CA GLY A 63 -14.23 6.92 21.61
C GLY A 63 -13.13 7.52 20.73
N ASP A 64 -11.91 7.01 20.80
CA ASP A 64 -10.77 7.41 19.97
C ASP A 64 -10.42 8.92 20.03
N PRO A 65 -10.33 9.56 21.21
CA PRO A 65 -10.20 11.00 21.34
C PRO A 65 -8.88 11.56 20.76
N LEU A 66 -7.82 10.75 20.68
CA LEU A 66 -6.53 11.20 20.15
C LEU A 66 -6.36 10.87 18.66
N VAL A 67 -6.81 9.70 18.20
CA VAL A 67 -6.63 9.30 16.79
C VAL A 67 -7.73 9.84 15.87
N LYS A 68 -8.95 10.09 16.38
CA LYS A 68 -10.05 10.63 15.57
C LYS A 68 -9.76 12.04 15.02
N PRO A 69 -9.22 12.99 15.79
CA PRO A 69 -8.81 14.30 15.24
C PRO A 69 -7.76 14.18 14.13
N ILE A 70 -6.77 13.29 14.27
CA ILE A 70 -5.77 13.03 13.24
C ILE A 70 -6.46 12.58 11.95
N PHE A 71 -7.34 11.58 12.04
CA PHE A 71 -8.10 11.10 10.89
C PHE A 71 -8.93 12.20 10.22
N LEU A 72 -9.59 13.05 10.99
CA LEU A 72 -10.42 14.14 10.45
C LEU A 72 -9.56 15.21 9.76
N ALA A 73 -8.39 15.54 10.33
CA ALA A 73 -7.44 16.46 9.71
C ALA A 73 -6.91 15.89 8.38
N ASP A 74 -6.52 14.61 8.36
CA ASP A 74 -6.10 13.90 7.15
C ASP A 74 -7.20 13.88 6.08
N ALA A 75 -8.43 13.51 6.46
CA ALA A 75 -9.56 13.47 5.53
C ALA A 75 -9.88 14.84 4.94
N SER A 76 -9.82 15.89 5.75
CA SER A 76 -10.01 17.27 5.30
C SER A 76 -8.88 17.71 4.35
N ALA A 77 -7.63 17.41 4.67
CA ALA A 77 -6.48 17.75 3.84
C ALA A 77 -6.52 17.00 2.49
N GLN A 78 -6.89 15.71 2.49
CA GLN A 78 -7.08 14.93 1.28
C GLN A 78 -8.19 15.49 0.40
N LEU A 79 -9.35 15.82 0.98
CA LEU A 79 -10.45 16.43 0.24
C LEU A 79 -10.03 17.78 -0.35
N ASN A 80 -9.33 18.61 0.41
CA ASN A 80 -8.82 19.88 -0.08
C ASN A 80 -7.83 19.68 -1.24
N ALA A 81 -6.91 18.71 -1.14
CA ALA A 81 -5.97 18.37 -2.21
C ALA A 81 -6.72 17.96 -3.50
N LEU A 82 -7.77 17.12 -3.39
CA LEU A 82 -8.63 16.75 -4.51
C LEU A 82 -9.30 17.95 -5.18
N LEU A 83 -9.82 18.87 -4.37
CA LEU A 83 -10.54 20.05 -4.87
C LEU A 83 -9.63 21.12 -5.49
N THR A 84 -8.36 21.18 -5.07
CA THR A 84 -7.43 22.25 -5.48
C THR A 84 -6.31 21.78 -6.41
N THR A 85 -6.15 20.45 -6.62
CA THR A 85 -5.06 19.91 -7.41
C THR A 85 -4.93 20.52 -8.81
N GLN A 86 -3.70 20.79 -9.23
CA GLN A 86 -3.36 21.15 -10.60
C GLN A 86 -2.91 19.94 -11.42
N GLN A 87 -2.87 18.76 -10.79
CA GLN A 87 -2.45 17.49 -11.40
C GLN A 87 -3.56 16.42 -11.21
N PRO A 88 -4.77 16.63 -11.78
CA PRO A 88 -5.91 15.74 -11.53
C PRO A 88 -5.68 14.29 -11.96
N PHE A 89 -4.90 14.04 -13.02
CA PHE A 89 -4.55 12.68 -13.44
C PHE A 89 -3.59 12.01 -12.45
N ARG A 90 -2.56 12.72 -11.99
CA ARG A 90 -1.66 12.21 -10.95
C ARG A 90 -2.43 11.88 -9.67
N GLU A 91 -3.37 12.73 -9.29
CA GLU A 91 -4.22 12.51 -8.12
C GLU A 91 -5.11 11.26 -8.31
N ARG A 92 -5.69 11.06 -9.49
CA ARG A 92 -6.45 9.83 -9.79
C ARG A 92 -5.58 8.56 -9.73
N LEU A 93 -4.34 8.64 -10.20
CA LEU A 93 -3.39 7.52 -10.06
C LEU A 93 -3.07 7.26 -8.58
N ALA A 94 -2.86 8.29 -7.77
CA ALA A 94 -2.64 8.12 -6.34
C ALA A 94 -3.82 7.42 -5.66
N TRP A 95 -5.06 7.79 -6.01
CA TRP A 95 -6.26 7.14 -5.50
C TRP A 95 -6.49 5.75 -6.06
N PHE A 96 -6.11 5.48 -7.32
CA PHE A 96 -6.10 4.12 -7.88
C PHE A 96 -5.20 3.20 -7.05
N TRP A 97 -3.97 3.62 -6.77
CA TRP A 97 -3.02 2.85 -5.97
C TRP A 97 -3.45 2.71 -4.52
N PHE A 98 -4.01 3.76 -3.92
CA PHE A 98 -4.54 3.69 -2.56
C PHE A 98 -5.73 2.73 -2.44
N ASN A 99 -6.55 2.61 -3.49
CA ASN A 99 -7.62 1.61 -3.55
C ASN A 99 -7.07 0.21 -3.80
N HIS A 100 -6.06 0.07 -4.66
CA HIS A 100 -5.40 -1.22 -4.93
C HIS A 100 -4.73 -1.79 -3.68
N PHE A 101 -4.06 -0.96 -2.90
CA PHE A 101 -3.41 -1.29 -1.63
C PHE A 101 -4.24 -0.84 -0.42
N THR A 102 -5.53 -1.11 -0.45
CA THR A 102 -6.45 -0.55 0.55
C THR A 102 -6.16 -0.99 1.98
N VAL A 103 -6.37 -0.08 2.92
CA VAL A 103 -6.28 -0.31 4.36
C VAL A 103 -7.57 0.18 5.01
N SER A 104 -8.24 -0.68 5.78
CA SER A 104 -9.45 -0.29 6.50
C SER A 104 -9.12 0.50 7.77
N MET A 105 -9.77 1.64 7.95
CA MET A 105 -9.67 2.44 9.17
C MET A 105 -10.40 1.85 10.38
N ARG A 106 -11.14 0.76 10.19
CA ARG A 106 -11.95 0.10 11.23
C ARG A 106 -11.23 -1.03 11.95
N GLN A 107 -10.08 -1.44 11.45
CA GLN A 107 -9.34 -2.61 11.93
C GLN A 107 -7.93 -2.22 12.41
N GLY A 108 -7.35 -3.01 13.31
CA GLY A 108 -5.94 -2.91 13.71
C GLY A 108 -5.49 -1.63 14.41
N GLY A 109 -6.35 -0.64 14.57
CA GLY A 109 -5.96 0.68 15.08
C GLY A 109 -5.38 1.62 14.04
N THR A 110 -5.70 1.40 12.77
CA THR A 110 -5.15 2.12 11.59
C THR A 110 -5.70 3.52 11.42
N ARG A 111 -6.80 3.89 12.13
CA ARG A 111 -7.50 5.19 11.95
C ARG A 111 -6.56 6.40 12.01
N GLY A 112 -5.61 6.41 12.94
CA GLY A 112 -4.67 7.53 13.11
C GLY A 112 -3.52 7.56 12.12
N ILE A 113 -3.36 6.54 11.26
CA ILE A 113 -2.21 6.40 10.37
C ILE A 113 -2.59 6.14 8.89
N VAL A 114 -3.88 6.00 8.57
CA VAL A 114 -4.31 5.72 7.19
C VAL A 114 -4.04 6.88 6.24
N GLY A 115 -4.12 8.13 6.69
CA GLY A 115 -3.77 9.30 5.88
C GLY A 115 -2.25 9.40 5.66
N ALA A 116 -1.46 9.15 6.70
CA ALA A 116 -0.01 9.04 6.58
C ALA A 116 0.42 7.93 5.62
N TYR A 117 -0.23 6.77 5.66
CA TYR A 117 0.01 5.67 4.72
C TYR A 117 -0.12 6.11 3.25
N MET A 118 -1.17 6.85 2.91
CA MET A 118 -1.32 7.41 1.55
C MET A 118 -0.13 8.32 1.18
N ARG A 119 0.30 9.19 2.09
CA ARG A 119 1.37 10.16 1.84
C ARG A 119 2.77 9.56 1.83
N GLU A 120 3.01 8.54 2.66
CA GLU A 120 4.35 7.98 2.90
C GLU A 120 4.64 6.76 2.03
N ALA A 121 3.64 5.88 1.78
CA ALA A 121 3.84 4.64 1.05
C ALA A 121 3.31 4.67 -0.40
N ILE A 122 2.31 5.50 -0.72
CA ILE A 122 1.68 5.51 -2.04
C ILE A 122 2.17 6.70 -2.88
N ARG A 123 1.94 7.93 -2.42
CA ARG A 123 2.17 9.14 -3.22
C ARG A 123 3.60 9.30 -3.74
N PRO A 124 4.66 9.00 -2.97
CA PRO A 124 6.03 9.14 -3.44
C PRO A 124 6.38 8.23 -4.63
N HIS A 125 5.63 7.14 -4.79
CA HIS A 125 5.90 6.10 -5.79
C HIS A 125 4.93 6.10 -6.98
N VAL A 126 3.94 7.01 -7.04
CA VAL A 126 2.90 7.03 -8.10
C VAL A 126 3.47 7.09 -9.52
N THR A 127 4.61 7.75 -9.71
CA THR A 127 5.33 7.84 -10.99
C THR A 127 6.67 7.09 -10.97
N GLY A 128 6.87 6.26 -9.94
CA GLY A 128 8.08 5.47 -9.74
C GLY A 128 7.92 4.01 -10.19
N ARG A 129 8.77 3.16 -9.64
CA ARG A 129 8.73 1.71 -9.90
C ARG A 129 7.68 1.06 -9.01
N PHE A 130 6.90 0.14 -9.55
CA PHE A 130 5.90 -0.62 -8.79
C PHE A 130 6.52 -1.40 -7.62
N THR A 131 7.71 -1.95 -7.81
CA THR A 131 8.45 -2.65 -6.75
C THR A 131 8.75 -1.77 -5.54
N ASP A 132 9.07 -0.50 -5.76
CA ASP A 132 9.38 0.44 -4.67
C ASP A 132 8.10 0.79 -3.90
N MET A 133 6.99 0.99 -4.61
CA MET A 133 5.67 1.17 -3.98
C MET A 133 5.27 -0.07 -3.19
N LEU A 134 5.39 -1.26 -3.77
CA LEU A 134 5.06 -2.51 -3.11
C LEU A 134 5.88 -2.69 -1.81
N ALA A 135 7.19 -2.44 -1.86
CA ALA A 135 8.05 -2.51 -0.69
C ALA A 135 7.63 -1.52 0.41
N ALA A 136 7.36 -0.26 0.03
CA ALA A 136 6.88 0.76 0.96
C ALA A 136 5.54 0.39 1.60
N VAL A 137 4.61 -0.14 0.82
CA VAL A 137 3.29 -0.60 1.28
C VAL A 137 3.42 -1.78 2.25
N MET A 138 4.17 -2.81 1.86
CA MET A 138 4.30 -4.05 2.64
C MET A 138 5.00 -3.85 3.98
N SER A 139 5.89 -2.86 4.10
CA SER A 139 6.58 -2.49 5.34
C SER A 139 5.88 -1.40 6.15
N HIS A 140 4.85 -0.74 5.61
CA HIS A 140 4.20 0.35 6.32
C HIS A 140 3.36 -0.15 7.50
N PRO A 141 3.45 0.49 8.68
CA PRO A 141 2.69 0.09 9.88
C PRO A 141 1.18 -0.09 9.65
N ALA A 142 0.57 0.74 8.81
CA ALA A 142 -0.86 0.64 8.51
C ALA A 142 -1.22 -0.70 7.86
N MET A 143 -0.45 -1.18 6.89
CA MET A 143 -0.67 -2.46 6.21
C MET A 143 -0.39 -3.64 7.16
N LEU A 144 0.73 -3.58 7.89
CA LEU A 144 1.10 -4.61 8.87
C LEU A 144 0.07 -4.77 9.99
N MET A 145 -0.55 -3.68 10.42
CA MET A 145 -1.59 -3.69 11.45
C MET A 145 -2.96 -4.08 10.88
N TYR A 146 -3.29 -3.64 9.68
CA TYR A 146 -4.57 -3.95 9.04
C TYR A 146 -4.73 -5.45 8.78
N LEU A 147 -3.68 -6.10 8.30
CA LEU A 147 -3.69 -7.54 7.99
C LEU A 147 -3.05 -8.40 9.10
N ASP A 148 -2.92 -7.83 10.31
CA ASP A 148 -2.45 -8.49 11.55
C ASP A 148 -1.04 -9.12 11.46
N ASN A 149 -0.26 -8.77 10.43
CA ASN A 149 1.10 -9.30 10.27
C ASN A 149 2.04 -8.82 11.39
N ALA A 150 1.79 -7.65 11.97
CA ALA A 150 2.56 -7.15 13.12
C ALA A 150 2.57 -8.11 14.31
N SER A 151 1.60 -9.03 14.39
CA SER A 151 1.49 -10.07 15.42
C SER A 151 1.86 -11.47 14.93
N SER A 152 2.17 -11.65 13.64
CA SER A 152 2.57 -12.93 13.05
C SER A 152 3.91 -13.41 13.62
N ILE A 153 3.98 -14.68 13.98
CA ILE A 153 5.15 -15.30 14.61
C ILE A 153 5.41 -16.64 13.92
N GLY A 154 6.66 -16.87 13.54
CA GLY A 154 7.08 -18.15 13.00
C GLY A 154 6.93 -19.26 14.05
N PRO A 155 6.23 -20.36 13.76
CA PRO A 155 5.99 -21.43 14.74
C PRO A 155 7.27 -22.05 15.27
N ASN A 156 8.32 -22.13 14.47
CA ASN A 156 9.62 -22.68 14.87
C ASN A 156 10.60 -21.61 15.38
N SER A 157 10.20 -20.33 15.38
CA SER A 157 10.99 -19.25 15.93
C SER A 157 11.10 -19.34 17.47
N PRO A 158 12.13 -18.73 18.09
CA PRO A 158 12.25 -18.68 19.55
C PRO A 158 11.00 -18.13 20.26
N ALA A 159 10.34 -17.14 19.65
CA ALA A 159 9.12 -16.58 20.20
C ALA A 159 7.89 -17.49 19.98
N GLY A 160 7.81 -18.19 18.86
CA GLY A 160 6.73 -19.11 18.53
C GLY A 160 6.70 -20.31 19.46
N GLN A 161 7.85 -20.92 19.67
CA GLN A 161 8.00 -22.06 20.59
C GLN A 161 7.58 -21.73 22.03
N LYS A 162 7.86 -20.50 22.49
CA LYS A 162 7.49 -20.06 23.85
C LYS A 162 6.00 -19.70 23.99
N ARG A 163 5.36 -19.21 22.93
CA ARG A 163 4.01 -18.61 23.00
C ARG A 163 2.92 -19.46 22.39
N HIS A 164 3.25 -20.59 21.75
CA HIS A 164 2.32 -21.42 20.98
C HIS A 164 1.47 -20.61 20.00
N ARG A 165 2.07 -19.58 19.39
CA ARG A 165 1.48 -18.75 18.33
C ARG A 165 2.04 -19.19 16.98
N GLY A 166 1.24 -19.00 15.94
CA GLY A 166 1.58 -19.42 14.58
C GLY A 166 1.55 -18.29 13.58
N LEU A 167 1.69 -18.68 12.33
CA LEU A 167 1.62 -17.81 11.17
C LEU A 167 0.26 -17.11 11.07
N ASN A 168 0.30 -15.85 10.67
CA ASN A 168 -0.86 -15.18 10.08
C ASN A 168 -0.62 -15.06 8.56
N GLU A 169 -1.52 -15.63 7.78
CA GLU A 169 -1.39 -15.68 6.32
C GLU A 169 -2.05 -14.48 5.61
N ASN A 170 -2.77 -13.61 6.32
CA ASN A 170 -3.58 -12.56 5.69
C ASN A 170 -2.76 -11.66 4.76
N LEU A 171 -1.64 -11.09 5.25
CA LEU A 171 -0.81 -10.21 4.44
C LEU A 171 -0.20 -10.93 3.22
N ALA A 172 0.27 -12.15 3.40
CA ALA A 172 0.84 -12.96 2.32
C ALA A 172 -0.22 -13.29 1.27
N ARG A 173 -1.41 -13.67 1.70
CA ARG A 173 -2.54 -13.98 0.82
C ARG A 173 -2.97 -12.76 0.02
N GLU A 174 -3.23 -11.64 0.69
CA GLU A 174 -3.63 -10.40 0.03
C GLU A 174 -2.55 -9.91 -0.95
N CYS A 175 -1.28 -10.05 -0.60
CA CYS A 175 -0.18 -9.68 -1.48
C CYS A 175 -0.17 -10.52 -2.76
N LEU A 176 -0.31 -11.85 -2.65
CA LEU A 176 -0.33 -12.74 -3.82
C LEU A 176 -1.64 -12.58 -4.63
N GLU A 177 -2.79 -12.49 -3.95
CA GLU A 177 -4.10 -12.54 -4.57
C GLU A 177 -4.50 -11.23 -5.23
N LEU A 178 -4.34 -10.10 -4.52
CA LEU A 178 -4.88 -8.81 -4.93
C LEU A 178 -3.78 -7.83 -5.36
N HIS A 179 -2.63 -7.85 -4.68
CA HIS A 179 -1.63 -6.81 -4.86
C HIS A 179 -0.62 -7.13 -5.97
N THR A 180 -0.40 -8.43 -6.30
CA THR A 180 0.63 -8.83 -7.26
C THR A 180 0.11 -9.85 -8.30
N VAL A 181 0.54 -11.10 -8.18
CA VAL A 181 0.42 -12.11 -9.25
C VAL A 181 -1.01 -12.57 -9.58
N SER A 182 -1.95 -12.36 -8.70
CA SER A 182 -3.35 -12.81 -8.74
C SER A 182 -3.52 -14.35 -8.81
N PRO A 183 -4.73 -14.91 -8.49
CA PRO A 183 -5.00 -16.34 -8.56
C PRO A 183 -4.76 -16.96 -9.94
N LYS A 184 -4.84 -16.16 -11.01
CA LYS A 184 -4.58 -16.62 -12.39
C LYS A 184 -3.13 -17.04 -12.62
N SER A 185 -2.19 -16.67 -11.76
CA SER A 185 -0.79 -17.11 -11.85
C SER A 185 -0.57 -18.56 -11.46
N GLY A 186 -1.53 -19.20 -10.79
CA GLY A 186 -1.46 -20.58 -10.38
C GLY A 186 -0.62 -20.84 -9.12
N TYR A 187 -0.35 -19.81 -8.29
CA TYR A 187 0.26 -20.03 -6.98
C TYR A 187 -0.61 -20.94 -6.12
N THR A 188 0.00 -21.66 -5.20
CA THR A 188 -0.63 -22.68 -4.35
C THR A 188 -0.82 -22.20 -2.92
N GLN A 189 -1.59 -22.93 -2.10
CA GLN A 189 -1.67 -22.67 -0.66
C GLN A 189 -0.29 -22.83 0.01
N ALA A 190 0.58 -23.71 -0.48
CA ALA A 190 1.93 -23.84 0.02
C ALA A 190 2.76 -22.56 -0.20
N ASP A 191 2.58 -21.89 -1.34
CA ASP A 191 3.22 -20.60 -1.62
C ASP A 191 2.75 -19.51 -0.66
N VAL A 192 1.44 -19.46 -0.35
CA VAL A 192 0.87 -18.54 0.65
C VAL A 192 1.49 -18.75 2.02
N THR A 193 1.55 -20.01 2.47
CA THR A 193 2.12 -20.37 3.78
C THR A 193 3.62 -20.07 3.83
N ALA A 194 4.37 -20.38 2.76
CA ALA A 194 5.78 -20.06 2.66
C ALA A 194 6.04 -18.55 2.67
N PHE A 195 5.24 -17.77 1.93
CA PHE A 195 5.38 -16.32 1.93
C PHE A 195 4.98 -15.70 3.28
N ALA A 196 3.96 -16.23 3.94
CA ALA A 196 3.62 -15.84 5.31
C ALA A 196 4.77 -16.11 6.29
N ALA A 197 5.48 -17.24 6.13
CA ALA A 197 6.65 -17.56 6.91
C ALA A 197 7.81 -16.57 6.66
N ILE A 198 8.02 -16.15 5.41
CA ILE A 198 8.97 -15.08 5.04
C ILE A 198 8.64 -13.76 5.75
N LEU A 199 7.35 -13.40 5.83
CA LEU A 199 6.91 -12.14 6.41
C LEU A 199 6.79 -12.15 7.94
N THR A 200 7.04 -13.29 8.61
CA THR A 200 7.12 -13.31 10.08
C THR A 200 8.24 -12.42 10.59
N GLY A 201 8.03 -11.78 11.73
CA GLY A 201 8.98 -10.80 12.27
C GLY A 201 8.83 -9.39 11.72
N TRP A 202 8.23 -9.19 10.53
CA TRP A 202 7.84 -7.86 10.05
C TRP A 202 6.75 -7.29 10.96
N SER A 203 7.06 -6.26 11.69
CA SER A 203 6.24 -5.79 12.80
C SER A 203 6.28 -4.27 12.95
N VAL A 204 5.60 -3.79 13.99
CA VAL A 204 5.60 -2.38 14.38
C VAL A 204 6.14 -2.24 15.79
N ASP A 205 7.21 -1.45 15.95
CA ASP A 205 7.66 -1.07 17.28
C ASP A 205 6.84 0.12 17.80
N MET A 206 5.87 -0.22 18.65
CA MET A 206 5.00 0.76 19.32
C MET A 206 5.68 1.45 20.49
N LYS A 207 6.88 1.01 20.92
CA LYS A 207 7.54 1.52 22.14
C LYS A 207 8.68 2.48 21.84
N ALA A 208 9.20 2.46 20.63
CA ALA A 208 10.23 3.40 20.21
C ALA A 208 9.80 4.85 20.42
N ASP A 209 10.76 5.75 20.53
CA ASP A 209 10.50 7.20 20.58
C ASP A 209 9.84 7.66 19.28
N GLU A 210 10.29 7.11 18.16
CA GLU A 210 9.67 7.23 16.84
C GLU A 210 9.13 5.86 16.40
N PRO A 211 7.85 5.55 16.70
CA PRO A 211 7.25 4.26 16.37
C PRO A 211 7.17 4.05 14.86
N GLY A 212 7.44 2.81 14.42
CA GLY A 212 7.45 2.51 13.00
C GLY A 212 7.70 1.02 12.73
N PHE A 213 8.08 0.73 11.49
CA PHE A 213 8.47 -0.62 11.07
C PHE A 213 9.65 -1.14 11.90
N THR A 214 9.59 -2.40 12.26
CA THR A 214 10.72 -3.13 12.86
C THR A 214 10.72 -4.57 12.41
N PHE A 215 11.92 -5.14 12.27
CA PHE A 215 12.10 -6.57 12.07
C PHE A 215 12.48 -7.23 13.40
N ARG A 216 11.75 -8.27 13.78
CA ARG A 216 11.97 -9.04 15.01
C ARG A 216 12.53 -10.42 14.69
N ASP A 217 13.85 -10.57 14.70
CA ASP A 217 14.53 -11.84 14.41
C ASP A 217 14.00 -13.02 15.25
N ASN A 218 13.75 -12.78 16.53
CA ASN A 218 13.26 -13.81 17.44
C ASN A 218 11.83 -14.29 17.15
N ALA A 219 11.10 -13.60 16.28
CA ALA A 219 9.75 -13.95 15.84
C ALA A 219 9.72 -14.43 14.37
N HIS A 220 10.85 -14.34 13.66
CA HIS A 220 10.96 -14.78 12.28
C HIS A 220 11.11 -16.30 12.20
N GLU A 221 10.40 -16.92 11.24
CA GLU A 221 10.51 -18.34 10.94
C GLU A 221 11.89 -18.67 10.38
N PRO A 222 12.66 -19.60 10.98
CA PRO A 222 14.01 -19.92 10.51
C PRO A 222 14.00 -20.68 9.18
N GLY A 223 15.17 -20.69 8.51
CA GLY A 223 15.46 -21.43 7.30
C GLY A 223 14.96 -20.77 6.01
N GLU A 224 15.41 -21.31 4.88
CA GLU A 224 14.99 -20.87 3.54
C GLU A 224 13.53 -21.24 3.26
N LYS A 225 12.86 -20.45 2.40
CA LYS A 225 11.47 -20.70 1.96
C LYS A 225 11.39 -20.61 0.45
N THR A 226 10.50 -21.40 -0.14
CA THR A 226 10.26 -21.40 -1.58
C THR A 226 8.87 -20.86 -1.87
N VAL A 227 8.78 -19.82 -2.72
CA VAL A 227 7.52 -19.24 -3.20
C VAL A 227 7.53 -19.24 -4.72
N MET A 228 6.53 -19.85 -5.34
CA MET A 228 6.38 -19.96 -6.79
C MET A 228 7.66 -20.47 -7.48
N GLY A 229 8.33 -21.45 -6.86
CA GLY A 229 9.55 -22.08 -7.37
C GLY A 229 10.87 -21.31 -7.10
N GLN A 230 10.81 -20.11 -6.56
CA GLN A 230 11.98 -19.30 -6.18
C GLN A 230 12.30 -19.49 -4.69
N VAL A 231 13.58 -19.78 -4.38
CA VAL A 231 14.09 -19.90 -3.01
C VAL A 231 14.54 -18.55 -2.49
N PHE A 232 14.17 -18.25 -1.24
CA PHE A 232 14.54 -17.02 -0.52
C PHE A 232 15.24 -17.37 0.79
N PRO A 233 16.31 -16.64 1.15
CA PRO A 233 16.99 -16.83 2.44
C PRO A 233 16.10 -16.42 3.61
N GLU A 234 16.47 -16.83 4.80
CA GLU A 234 15.85 -16.32 6.02
C GLU A 234 16.21 -14.86 6.29
N GLY A 235 15.44 -14.20 7.16
CA GLY A 235 15.69 -12.85 7.62
C GLY A 235 15.00 -11.77 6.79
N LEU A 236 15.31 -10.52 7.11
CA LEU A 236 14.72 -9.35 6.47
C LEU A 236 15.00 -9.30 4.96
N ASP A 237 16.23 -9.64 4.57
CA ASP A 237 16.67 -9.62 3.18
C ASP A 237 15.87 -10.60 2.31
N GLY A 238 15.54 -11.78 2.85
CA GLY A 238 14.68 -12.74 2.15
C GLY A 238 13.29 -12.18 1.88
N GLY A 239 12.72 -11.42 2.82
CA GLY A 239 11.46 -10.73 2.63
C GLY A 239 11.53 -9.65 1.56
N ILE A 240 12.59 -8.85 1.55
CA ILE A 240 12.81 -7.81 0.53
C ILE A 240 12.95 -8.44 -0.86
N GLN A 241 13.74 -9.52 -0.98
CA GLN A 241 13.92 -10.27 -2.23
C GLN A 241 12.59 -10.87 -2.74
N ALA A 242 11.78 -11.43 -1.85
CA ALA A 242 10.48 -11.99 -2.21
C ALA A 242 9.52 -10.91 -2.74
N ILE A 243 9.49 -9.74 -2.12
CA ILE A 243 8.70 -8.58 -2.60
C ILE A 243 9.20 -8.12 -3.97
N GLN A 244 10.51 -8.04 -4.19
CA GLN A 244 11.09 -7.67 -5.49
C GLN A 244 10.73 -8.70 -6.57
N PHE A 245 10.83 -9.99 -6.25
CA PHE A 245 10.44 -11.07 -7.16
C PHE A 245 8.97 -10.98 -7.55
N LEU A 246 8.07 -10.85 -6.58
CA LEU A 246 6.63 -10.72 -6.85
C LEU A 246 6.31 -9.45 -7.63
N GLY A 247 6.95 -8.33 -7.29
CA GLY A 247 6.73 -7.04 -7.96
C GLY A 247 7.22 -6.98 -9.40
N THR A 248 8.18 -7.85 -9.79
CA THR A 248 8.71 -7.96 -11.16
C THR A 248 8.20 -9.19 -11.91
N HIS A 249 7.34 -9.98 -11.29
CA HIS A 249 6.81 -11.20 -11.91
C HIS A 249 5.90 -10.86 -13.11
N PRO A 250 6.00 -11.59 -14.26
CA PRO A 250 5.17 -11.33 -15.44
C PRO A 250 3.66 -11.34 -15.17
N ALA A 251 3.19 -12.22 -14.27
CA ALA A 251 1.79 -12.26 -13.86
C ALA A 251 1.34 -10.98 -13.14
N THR A 252 2.24 -10.35 -12.37
CA THR A 252 1.98 -9.06 -11.71
C THR A 252 1.81 -7.95 -12.73
N TYR A 253 2.71 -7.86 -13.71
CA TYR A 253 2.58 -6.86 -14.79
C TYR A 253 1.25 -7.00 -15.52
N ARG A 254 0.87 -8.23 -15.87
CA ARG A 254 -0.42 -8.49 -16.53
C ARG A 254 -1.61 -8.14 -15.63
N HIS A 255 -1.54 -8.47 -14.35
CA HIS A 255 -2.60 -8.14 -13.39
C HIS A 255 -2.76 -6.63 -13.26
N ILE A 256 -1.67 -5.90 -13.02
CA ILE A 256 -1.67 -4.44 -12.87
C ILE A 256 -2.12 -3.75 -14.16
N ALA A 257 -1.62 -4.18 -15.34
CA ALA A 257 -2.07 -3.66 -16.62
C ALA A 257 -3.58 -3.83 -16.80
N THR A 258 -4.11 -5.02 -16.48
CA THR A 258 -5.56 -5.28 -16.52
C THR A 258 -6.33 -4.31 -15.61
N GLN A 259 -5.87 -4.09 -14.38
CA GLN A 259 -6.50 -3.17 -13.43
C GLN A 259 -6.47 -1.71 -13.93
N LEU A 260 -5.33 -1.26 -14.47
CA LEU A 260 -5.20 0.09 -15.04
C LEU A 260 -6.11 0.28 -16.25
N VAL A 261 -6.13 -0.68 -17.18
CA VAL A 261 -7.04 -0.62 -18.35
C VAL A 261 -8.49 -0.58 -17.90
N THR A 262 -8.88 -1.44 -16.93
CA THR A 262 -10.24 -1.44 -16.38
C THR A 262 -10.59 -0.08 -15.76
N HIS A 263 -9.69 0.51 -15.01
CA HIS A 263 -9.96 1.77 -14.32
C HIS A 263 -10.01 2.99 -15.25
N PHE A 264 -9.11 3.05 -16.25
CA PHE A 264 -8.92 4.25 -17.07
C PHE A 264 -9.46 4.13 -18.51
N ILE A 265 -9.57 2.93 -19.07
CA ILE A 265 -9.84 2.75 -20.51
C ILE A 265 -11.21 2.09 -20.75
N SER A 266 -11.43 0.88 -20.24
CA SER A 266 -12.63 0.10 -20.56
C SER A 266 -13.00 -0.89 -19.45
N ASP A 267 -14.28 -1.00 -19.13
CA ASP A 267 -14.81 -2.00 -18.17
C ASP A 267 -14.61 -3.44 -18.68
N THR A 268 -14.39 -3.60 -20.01
CA THR A 268 -14.07 -4.87 -20.67
C THR A 268 -12.73 -4.75 -21.40
N PRO A 269 -11.59 -4.87 -20.68
CA PRO A 269 -10.28 -4.72 -21.26
C PRO A 269 -10.01 -5.72 -22.38
N SER A 270 -9.50 -5.24 -23.53
CA SER A 270 -9.03 -6.11 -24.61
C SER A 270 -7.60 -6.60 -24.33
N GLU A 271 -7.23 -7.76 -24.88
CA GLU A 271 -5.83 -8.24 -24.82
C GLU A 271 -4.85 -7.24 -25.45
N HIS A 272 -5.29 -6.53 -26.47
CA HIS A 272 -4.49 -5.49 -27.10
C HIS A 272 -4.16 -4.36 -26.11
N ASP A 273 -5.16 -3.85 -25.41
CA ASP A 273 -4.98 -2.74 -24.46
C ASP A 273 -4.11 -3.17 -23.26
N ILE A 274 -4.30 -4.40 -22.77
CA ILE A 274 -3.51 -4.95 -21.65
C ILE A 274 -2.04 -5.10 -22.04
N ASN A 275 -1.76 -5.58 -23.26
CA ASN A 275 -0.39 -5.80 -23.72
C ASN A 275 0.33 -4.51 -24.12
N TYR A 276 -0.40 -3.40 -24.31
CA TYR A 276 0.17 -2.10 -24.66
C TYR A 276 0.73 -1.35 -23.44
N ILE A 277 0.20 -1.61 -22.25
CA ILE A 277 0.67 -1.04 -20.97
C ILE A 277 1.79 -1.89 -20.37
#